data_e7a1f17c144c108096b2a1c42e57e15d
#
_entry.id   e7a1f17c144c108096b2a1c42e57e15d
#
_cell.length_a   1.000
_cell.length_b   1.000
_cell.length_c   1.000
_cell.angle_alpha   90.00
_cell.angle_beta   90.00
_cell.angle_gamma   90.00
#
_symmetry.space_group_name_H-M   'P 1'
#
loop_
_entity.id
_entity.type
_entity.pdbx_description
1 polymer ?
#
loop_
_entity_poly.entity_id
_entity_poly.type
_entity_poly.pdbx_seq_one_letter_code
_entity_poly.pdbx_strand_id
1 'polypeptide(L)'
;MASKPTLSSILGSFHRRDHEPPPVVSKLGWRYHHVGIPTDSPRPNETHLEAFGLHVSGFSTSPFGIEWMRYSDDSPLHPAIKTMPHVAFEVDDLDAALEGQEIIYSPGSPSEGVRAAMILVDGDVEVVRDYVRRGPIIDYDQAW
;
A
#
# COMPACT_ATOMS: atom_id res chain seq x y z
N MET A 1 -14.21 -7.25 -27.93
CA MET A 1 -13.37 -6.23 -27.30
C MET A 1 -12.42 -6.87 -26.32
N ALA A 2 -11.18 -6.43 -26.33
CA ALA A 2 -10.22 -6.93 -25.37
C ALA A 2 -10.59 -6.47 -23.95
N SER A 3 -10.50 -7.37 -22.97
CA SER A 3 -10.69 -7.03 -21.59
C SER A 3 -9.56 -6.12 -21.10
N LYS A 4 -9.86 -5.22 -20.16
CA LYS A 4 -8.81 -4.48 -19.49
C LYS A 4 -7.89 -5.46 -18.77
N PRO A 5 -6.57 -5.23 -18.75
CA PRO A 5 -5.69 -6.07 -17.95
C PRO A 5 -6.00 -5.90 -16.46
N THR A 6 -5.92 -6.99 -15.73
CA THR A 6 -6.12 -7.03 -14.27
C THR A 6 -4.82 -7.45 -13.60
N LEU A 7 -4.74 -7.27 -12.28
CA LEU A 7 -3.57 -7.74 -11.54
C LEU A 7 -3.39 -9.24 -11.78
N SER A 8 -4.46 -10.03 -11.66
CA SER A 8 -4.37 -11.47 -11.87
C SER A 8 -3.86 -11.85 -13.26
N SER A 9 -4.20 -11.05 -14.28
CA SER A 9 -3.79 -11.36 -15.67
C SER A 9 -2.32 -11.09 -15.95
N ILE A 10 -1.66 -10.25 -15.15
CA ILE A 10 -0.24 -9.93 -15.33
C ILE A 10 0.68 -10.63 -14.33
N LEU A 11 0.10 -11.29 -13.31
CA LEU A 11 0.87 -12.12 -12.41
C LEU A 11 1.30 -13.40 -13.14
N GLY A 12 2.41 -13.97 -12.72
CA GLY A 12 2.97 -15.16 -13.34
C GLY A 12 4.27 -14.85 -14.06
N SER A 13 4.49 -15.50 -15.18
CA SER A 13 5.76 -15.34 -15.89
C SER A 13 5.77 -14.08 -16.71
N PHE A 14 6.56 -13.11 -16.31
CA PHE A 14 6.90 -11.98 -17.15
C PHE A 14 8.39 -11.71 -17.02
N HIS A 15 8.94 -11.03 -18.01
CA HIS A 15 10.35 -10.63 -17.99
C HIS A 15 10.46 -9.16 -18.35
N ARG A 16 11.04 -8.37 -17.45
CA ARG A 16 11.17 -6.93 -17.59
C ARG A 16 12.61 -6.55 -17.93
N ARG A 17 12.78 -5.68 -18.92
CA ARG A 17 14.08 -5.10 -19.24
C ARG A 17 14.36 -3.92 -18.32
N ASP A 18 15.64 -3.52 -18.20
CA ASP A 18 16.06 -2.46 -17.28
C ASP A 18 15.28 -1.15 -17.45
N HIS A 19 14.96 -0.81 -18.70
CA HIS A 19 14.30 0.47 -18.99
C HIS A 19 12.78 0.44 -18.82
N GLU A 20 12.22 -0.72 -18.52
CA GLU A 20 10.77 -0.87 -18.41
C GLU A 20 10.32 -0.75 -16.95
N PRO A 21 9.24 0.01 -16.67
CA PRO A 21 8.69 0.02 -15.32
C PRO A 21 8.00 -1.30 -14.99
N PRO A 22 7.68 -1.55 -13.71
CA PRO A 22 6.93 -2.77 -13.36
C PRO A 22 5.60 -2.85 -14.10
N PRO A 23 5.12 -4.08 -14.41
CA PRO A 23 3.86 -4.26 -15.15
C PRO A 23 2.65 -3.60 -14.51
N VAL A 24 2.57 -3.54 -13.17
CA VAL A 24 1.46 -2.84 -12.52
C VAL A 24 1.44 -1.36 -12.89
N VAL A 25 2.60 -0.76 -13.14
CA VAL A 25 2.69 0.64 -13.58
C VAL A 25 2.40 0.76 -15.08
N SER A 26 3.11 -0.02 -15.92
CA SER A 26 3.03 0.13 -17.37
C SER A 26 1.73 -0.42 -17.96
N LYS A 27 1.16 -1.47 -17.37
CA LYS A 27 -0.03 -2.14 -17.92
C LYS A 27 -1.31 -1.79 -17.17
N LEU A 28 -1.24 -1.57 -15.86
CA LEU A 28 -2.41 -1.28 -15.04
C LEU A 28 -2.55 0.19 -14.69
N GLY A 29 -1.51 0.98 -14.91
CA GLY A 29 -1.54 2.41 -14.60
C GLY A 29 -1.49 2.69 -13.09
N TRP A 30 -1.03 1.76 -12.29
CA TRP A 30 -0.85 1.98 -10.85
C TRP A 30 0.24 3.03 -10.64
N ARG A 31 0.11 3.78 -9.56
CA ARG A 31 1.05 4.84 -9.23
C ARG A 31 1.72 4.55 -7.90
N TYR A 32 3.04 4.65 -7.87
CA TYR A 32 3.81 4.47 -6.64
C TYR A 32 3.38 5.51 -5.60
N HIS A 33 3.21 5.08 -4.36
CA HIS A 33 2.83 5.96 -3.25
C HIS A 33 3.89 5.98 -2.16
N HIS A 34 4.26 4.83 -1.60
CA HIS A 34 5.30 4.78 -0.58
C HIS A 34 5.84 3.36 -0.42
N VAL A 35 6.93 3.26 0.34
CA VAL A 35 7.48 1.99 0.82
C VAL A 35 7.40 2.01 2.35
N GLY A 36 6.81 0.96 2.93
CA GLY A 36 6.78 0.77 4.37
C GLY A 36 7.88 -0.19 4.79
N ILE A 37 8.70 0.22 5.76
CA ILE A 37 9.83 -0.58 6.23
C ILE A 37 9.66 -0.87 7.72
N PRO A 38 9.47 -2.15 8.12
CA PRO A 38 9.44 -2.52 9.52
C PRO A 38 10.77 -2.21 10.20
N THR A 39 10.71 -1.74 11.43
CA THR A 39 11.90 -1.48 12.24
C THR A 39 11.59 -1.76 13.71
N ASP A 40 12.59 -2.21 14.46
CA ASP A 40 12.48 -2.38 15.91
C ASP A 40 13.00 -1.15 16.67
N SER A 41 13.62 -0.22 15.97
CA SER A 41 14.25 0.94 16.59
C SER A 41 13.30 2.13 16.63
N PRO A 42 13.07 2.74 17.81
CA PRO A 42 12.31 3.99 17.88
C PRO A 42 12.97 5.06 17.01
N ARG A 43 12.13 5.87 16.36
CA ARG A 43 12.58 6.93 15.47
C ARG A 43 12.00 8.27 15.93
N PRO A 44 12.65 9.39 15.56
CA PRO A 44 12.12 10.70 15.90
C PRO A 44 10.75 10.93 15.27
N ASN A 45 9.90 11.66 15.97
CA ASN A 45 8.60 12.14 15.45
C ASN A 45 7.64 11.01 15.03
N GLU A 46 7.64 9.91 15.77
CA GLU A 46 6.69 8.84 15.52
C GLU A 46 5.25 9.28 15.84
N THR A 47 4.30 8.82 15.05
CA THR A 47 2.88 8.92 15.32
C THR A 47 2.39 7.54 15.77
N HIS A 48 1.68 7.48 16.92
CA HIS A 48 1.16 6.23 17.44
C HIS A 48 -0.22 5.95 16.87
N LEU A 49 -0.36 4.83 16.17
CA LEU A 49 -1.63 4.33 15.66
C LEU A 49 -2.07 3.18 16.57
N GLU A 50 -2.74 3.54 17.67
CA GLU A 50 -3.04 2.60 18.75
C GLU A 50 -3.85 1.39 18.28
N ALA A 51 -4.84 1.61 17.40
CA ALA A 51 -5.69 0.53 16.91
C ALA A 51 -4.91 -0.57 16.17
N PHE A 52 -3.77 -0.23 15.60
CA PHE A 52 -2.93 -1.17 14.86
C PHE A 52 -1.70 -1.65 15.64
N GLY A 53 -1.50 -1.14 16.85
CA GLY A 53 -0.30 -1.45 17.62
C GLY A 53 0.97 -1.04 16.88
N LEU A 54 1.03 0.18 16.39
CA LEU A 54 2.01 0.62 15.42
C LEU A 54 2.43 2.06 15.67
N HIS A 55 3.74 2.31 15.56
CA HIS A 55 4.29 3.66 15.49
C HIS A 55 4.85 3.87 14.09
N VAL A 56 4.48 4.98 13.45
CA VAL A 56 4.91 5.31 12.08
C VAL A 56 5.69 6.62 12.08
N SER A 57 6.61 6.74 11.13
CA SER A 57 7.39 7.97 10.95
C SER A 57 7.90 8.08 9.52
N GLY A 58 8.20 9.30 9.10
CA GLY A 58 8.87 9.57 7.84
C GLY A 58 7.96 9.75 6.62
N PHE A 59 6.71 9.34 6.67
CA PHE A 59 5.83 9.39 5.50
C PHE A 59 5.76 10.78 4.87
N SER A 60 5.49 11.80 5.68
CA SER A 60 5.28 13.16 5.18
C SER A 60 6.56 13.92 4.91
N THR A 61 7.71 13.39 5.28
CA THR A 61 8.99 14.09 5.20
C THR A 61 10.01 13.43 4.28
N SER A 62 9.77 12.19 3.86
CA SER A 62 10.69 11.48 2.97
C SER A 62 10.44 11.89 1.51
N PRO A 63 11.44 12.43 0.81
CA PRO A 63 11.29 12.72 -0.62
C PRO A 63 11.18 11.45 -1.48
N PHE A 64 11.45 10.27 -0.90
CA PHE A 64 11.38 8.98 -1.60
C PHE A 64 10.12 8.19 -1.26
N GLY A 65 9.28 8.71 -0.33
CA GLY A 65 8.10 7.99 0.13
C GLY A 65 8.42 6.86 1.09
N ILE A 66 9.45 6.98 1.92
CA ILE A 66 9.79 5.94 2.89
C ILE A 66 9.05 6.19 4.19
N GLU A 67 8.30 5.18 4.65
CA GLU A 67 7.62 5.19 5.94
C GLU A 67 8.20 4.10 6.82
N TRP A 68 8.67 4.46 8.02
CA TRP A 68 9.16 3.52 9.00
C TRP A 68 8.02 3.07 9.89
N MET A 69 7.93 1.76 10.13
CA MET A 69 6.83 1.14 10.83
C MET A 69 7.36 0.28 11.98
N ARG A 70 7.09 0.72 13.21
CA ARG A 70 7.53 0.00 14.40
C ARG A 70 6.31 -0.60 15.09
N TYR A 71 6.17 -1.92 14.94
CA TYR A 71 5.03 -2.66 15.49
C TYR A 71 5.30 -3.10 16.91
N SER A 72 4.29 -3.02 17.78
CA SER A 72 4.34 -3.64 19.09
C SER A 72 4.11 -5.15 18.98
N ASP A 73 4.59 -5.91 19.98
CA ASP A 73 4.47 -7.37 19.97
C ASP A 73 3.01 -7.84 19.94
N ASP A 74 2.10 -7.05 20.52
CA ASP A 74 0.68 -7.36 20.59
C ASP A 74 -0.13 -6.75 19.44
N SER A 75 0.51 -6.22 18.41
CA SER A 75 -0.21 -5.70 17.24
C SER A 75 -1.10 -6.78 16.64
N PRO A 76 -2.39 -6.47 16.37
CA PRO A 76 -3.32 -7.46 15.84
C PRO A 76 -3.18 -7.73 14.35
N LEU A 77 -2.26 -7.05 13.66
CA LEU A 77 -2.11 -7.18 12.22
C LEU A 77 -1.49 -8.53 11.83
N HIS A 78 -1.71 -8.91 10.58
CA HIS A 78 -1.18 -10.15 10.02
C HIS A 78 0.35 -10.20 10.17
N PRO A 79 0.94 -11.35 10.52
CA PRO A 79 2.39 -11.46 10.71
C PRO A 79 3.22 -10.97 9.53
N ALA A 80 2.80 -11.20 8.30
CA ALA A 80 3.53 -10.71 7.12
C ALA A 80 3.60 -9.19 7.09
N ILE A 81 2.53 -8.50 7.50
CA ILE A 81 2.51 -7.04 7.55
C ILE A 81 3.55 -6.52 8.56
N LYS A 82 3.70 -7.20 9.68
CA LYS A 82 4.58 -6.77 10.76
C LYS A 82 6.06 -7.05 10.50
N THR A 83 6.37 -7.98 9.61
CA THR A 83 7.73 -8.47 9.44
C THR A 83 8.34 -8.15 8.07
N MET A 84 7.52 -7.84 7.08
CA MET A 84 7.99 -7.64 5.72
C MET A 84 7.83 -6.18 5.28
N PRO A 85 8.77 -5.66 4.49
CA PRO A 85 8.52 -4.39 3.81
C PRO A 85 7.32 -4.52 2.88
N HIS A 86 6.66 -3.39 2.63
CA HIS A 86 5.59 -3.35 1.63
C HIS A 86 5.79 -2.18 0.68
N VAL A 87 5.33 -2.34 -0.55
CA VAL A 87 5.22 -1.24 -1.51
C VAL A 87 3.76 -0.87 -1.64
N ALA A 88 3.46 0.42 -1.54
CA ALA A 88 2.10 0.92 -1.65
C ALA A 88 1.88 1.59 -3.00
N PHE A 89 0.78 1.24 -3.64
CA PHE A 89 0.36 1.82 -4.90
C PHE A 89 -1.01 2.46 -4.78
N GLU A 90 -1.18 3.56 -5.49
CA GLU A 90 -2.47 4.17 -5.70
C GLU A 90 -3.11 3.57 -6.94
N VAL A 91 -4.37 3.19 -6.83
CA VAL A 91 -5.15 2.60 -7.93
C VAL A 91 -6.41 3.41 -8.15
N ASP A 92 -6.98 3.30 -9.36
CA ASP A 92 -8.23 4.01 -9.68
C ASP A 92 -9.46 3.27 -9.17
N ASP A 93 -9.38 1.94 -9.05
CA ASP A 93 -10.49 1.08 -8.63
C ASP A 93 -9.95 0.03 -7.67
N LEU A 94 -10.15 0.26 -6.38
CA LEU A 94 -9.64 -0.64 -5.35
C LEU A 94 -10.30 -2.02 -5.43
N ASP A 95 -11.60 -2.07 -5.66
CA ASP A 95 -12.31 -3.34 -5.71
C ASP A 95 -11.80 -4.20 -6.87
N ALA A 96 -11.55 -3.60 -8.02
CA ALA A 96 -10.97 -4.31 -9.16
C ALA A 96 -9.55 -4.79 -8.88
N ALA A 97 -8.74 -3.98 -8.19
CA ALA A 97 -7.38 -4.36 -7.83
C ALA A 97 -7.34 -5.54 -6.86
N LEU A 98 -8.35 -5.68 -6.02
CA LEU A 98 -8.41 -6.75 -5.01
C LEU A 98 -8.98 -8.06 -5.55
N GLU A 99 -9.60 -8.04 -6.72
CA GLU A 99 -10.26 -9.22 -7.26
C GLU A 99 -9.28 -10.37 -7.47
N GLY A 100 -9.59 -11.53 -6.88
CA GLY A 100 -8.75 -12.72 -6.98
C GLY A 100 -7.50 -12.69 -6.12
N GLN A 101 -7.32 -11.70 -5.26
CA GLN A 101 -6.13 -11.57 -4.43
C GLN A 101 -6.33 -12.08 -3.01
N GLU A 102 -5.23 -12.48 -2.36
CA GLU A 102 -5.25 -12.83 -0.95
C GLU A 102 -5.16 -11.55 -0.12
N ILE A 103 -6.26 -11.18 0.51
CA ILE A 103 -6.37 -9.95 1.29
C ILE A 103 -5.97 -10.26 2.73
N ILE A 104 -4.91 -9.60 3.22
CA ILE A 104 -4.42 -9.78 4.58
C ILE A 104 -4.74 -8.58 5.48
N TYR A 105 -5.23 -7.49 4.90
CA TYR A 105 -5.86 -6.38 5.60
C TYR A 105 -7.00 -5.91 4.73
N SER A 106 -8.24 -6.05 5.24
CA SER A 106 -9.46 -5.69 4.50
C SER A 106 -9.53 -4.18 4.26
N PRO A 107 -10.21 -3.75 3.19
CA PRO A 107 -10.34 -2.32 2.91
C PRO A 107 -10.82 -1.54 4.11
N GLY A 108 -10.06 -0.51 4.47
CA GLY A 108 -10.35 0.40 5.56
C GLY A 108 -9.88 1.79 5.20
N SER A 109 -10.13 2.75 6.09
CA SER A 109 -9.77 4.14 5.88
C SER A 109 -8.68 4.54 6.87
N PRO A 110 -7.38 4.43 6.49
CA PRO A 110 -6.29 4.85 7.37
C PRO A 110 -6.30 6.36 7.62
N SER A 111 -6.89 7.12 6.71
CA SER A 111 -7.12 8.55 6.86
C SER A 111 -8.37 8.95 6.09
N GLU A 112 -8.90 10.13 6.41
CA GLU A 112 -10.13 10.60 5.77
C GLU A 112 -9.95 10.71 4.25
N GLY A 113 -10.93 10.19 3.51
CA GLY A 113 -10.93 10.24 2.05
C GLY A 113 -10.06 9.18 1.38
N VAL A 114 -9.48 8.26 2.14
CA VAL A 114 -8.61 7.21 1.61
C VAL A 114 -9.17 5.85 1.97
N ARG A 115 -9.19 4.94 1.02
CA ARG A 115 -9.43 3.50 1.26
C ARG A 115 -8.16 2.75 0.92
N ALA A 116 -7.79 1.80 1.76
CA ALA A 116 -6.59 0.99 1.53
C ALA A 116 -6.82 -0.45 1.96
N ALA A 117 -6.14 -1.36 1.30
CA ALA A 117 -6.10 -2.77 1.66
C ALA A 117 -4.68 -3.29 1.47
N MET A 118 -4.35 -4.39 2.12
CA MET A 118 -3.06 -5.06 1.93
C MET A 118 -3.30 -6.45 1.39
N ILE A 119 -2.52 -6.82 0.39
CA ILE A 119 -2.60 -8.14 -0.26
C ILE A 119 -1.25 -8.84 -0.16
N LEU A 120 -1.29 -10.16 -0.17
CA LEU A 120 -0.10 -10.99 -0.20
C LEU A 120 0.00 -11.62 -1.59
N VAL A 121 1.10 -11.36 -2.30
CA VAL A 121 1.33 -11.85 -3.65
C VAL A 121 2.70 -12.53 -3.69
N ASP A 122 2.72 -13.83 -3.93
CA ASP A 122 3.94 -14.64 -4.00
C ASP A 122 4.87 -14.41 -2.79
N GLY A 123 4.27 -14.25 -1.61
CA GLY A 123 5.01 -14.02 -0.37
C GLY A 123 5.37 -12.56 -0.09
N ASP A 124 5.07 -11.64 -1.00
CA ASP A 124 5.33 -10.21 -0.83
C ASP A 124 4.07 -9.47 -0.43
N VAL A 125 4.22 -8.49 0.46
CA VAL A 125 3.10 -7.66 0.91
C VAL A 125 3.00 -6.42 0.04
N GLU A 126 1.80 -6.20 -0.52
CA GLU A 126 1.52 -5.01 -1.32
C GLU A 126 0.36 -4.26 -0.69
N VAL A 127 0.44 -2.94 -0.70
CA VAL A 127 -0.65 -2.06 -0.28
C VAL A 127 -1.26 -1.43 -1.52
N VAL A 128 -2.57 -1.55 -1.64
CA VAL A 128 -3.32 -0.87 -2.69
C VAL A 128 -4.29 0.10 -2.04
N ARG A 129 -4.41 1.28 -2.61
CA ARG A 129 -5.23 2.34 -2.04
C ARG A 129 -5.89 3.16 -3.13
N ASP A 130 -7.04 3.72 -2.82
CA ASP A 130 -7.70 4.70 -3.68
C ASP A 130 -8.23 5.85 -2.82
N TYR A 131 -8.70 6.89 -3.48
CA TYR A 131 -9.30 8.03 -2.82
C TYR A 131 -10.81 7.98 -2.96
N VAL A 132 -11.50 8.13 -1.85
CA VAL A 132 -12.95 8.17 -1.83
C VAL A 132 -13.38 9.59 -2.21
N ARG A 133 -14.00 9.72 -3.36
CA ARG A 133 -14.51 11.02 -3.82
C ARG A 133 -15.90 11.24 -3.24
N ARG A 134 -16.00 12.21 -2.33
CA ARG A 134 -17.26 12.63 -1.75
C ARG A 134 -17.33 14.15 -1.79
N GLY A 135 -18.18 14.69 -2.69
CA GLY A 135 -18.31 16.13 -2.83
C GLY A 135 -17.05 16.77 -3.42
N PRO A 136 -16.60 17.90 -2.87
CA PRO A 136 -15.41 18.59 -3.37
C PRO A 136 -14.18 17.68 -3.36
N ILE A 137 -13.21 18.01 -4.25
CA ILE A 137 -11.95 17.26 -4.33
C ILE A 137 -11.24 17.33 -2.98
N ILE A 138 -10.82 16.16 -2.49
CA ILE A 138 -10.07 16.06 -1.23
C ILE A 138 -8.68 16.61 -1.46
N ASP A 139 -8.21 17.45 -0.54
CA ASP A 139 -6.82 17.87 -0.49
C ASP A 139 -5.98 16.72 0.08
N TYR A 140 -5.28 16.05 -0.80
CA TYR A 140 -4.51 14.86 -0.42
C TYR A 140 -3.37 15.19 0.53
N ASP A 141 -2.85 16.40 0.50
CA ASP A 141 -1.80 16.82 1.43
C ASP A 141 -2.29 16.85 2.87
N GLN A 142 -3.60 16.95 3.07
CA GLN A 142 -4.23 16.96 4.39
C GLN A 142 -4.80 15.61 4.80
N ALA A 143 -4.73 14.61 3.96
CA ALA A 143 -5.28 13.28 4.22
C ALA A 143 -4.40 12.43 5.16
N TRP A 144 -3.25 12.91 5.54
CA TRP A 144 -2.29 12.24 6.42
C TRP A 144 -1.99 13.06 7.67
#